data_2631cc403d5e4425697f8e68c60ab6c0
#
_entry.id   2631cc403d5e4425697f8e68c60ab6c0
#
_cell.length_a   1.000
_cell.length_b   1.000
_cell.length_c   1.000
_cell.angle_alpha   90.00
_cell.angle_beta   90.00
_cell.angle_gamma   90.00
#
_symmetry.space_group_name_H-M   'P 1'
#
loop_
_entity.id
_entity.type
_entity.pdbx_description
1 polymer ?
#
loop_
_entity_poly.entity_id
_entity_poly.type
_entity_poly.pdbx_seq_one_letter_code
_entity_poly.pdbx_strand_id
1 'polypeptide(L)'
;MSEPIPSNAPKKGLSTLVKVLLGCGVLLLLGVGSCFVVSGYFLKKGVNKLESFAKEMESNPDAAAVRAAELALRLNPELDIVSSSPEAGTITVREKATGKEVTFNLEDIRSGRFSIKSGDQETHVDIDASAENGGSMKVTSDQGTATFGAGSGAAPDWIPSYPGARTDGLATIESRGERSGSFTVSTSDAPDLLLAYFEEKLKAGGFEVQRATLSVDGAASGTLSATSEKRNLSITAAAQEGTTQALVAYTEKP
;
A
#
# COMPACT_ATOMS: atom_id res chain seq x y z
N MET A 1 36.83 26.86 23.14
CA MET A 1 35.76 27.45 22.32
C MET A 1 35.54 26.53 21.16
N SER A 2 34.49 25.71 21.19
CA SER A 2 34.16 24.75 20.12
C SER A 2 32.90 25.31 19.45
N GLU A 3 33.00 25.61 18.16
CA GLU A 3 31.86 26.06 17.35
C GLU A 3 30.89 24.91 17.12
N PRO A 4 29.56 25.15 17.16
CA PRO A 4 28.57 24.14 16.85
C PRO A 4 28.44 23.95 15.34
N ILE A 5 28.54 22.70 14.88
CA ILE A 5 28.33 22.28 13.52
C ILE A 5 26.84 22.46 13.16
N PRO A 6 26.48 23.16 12.09
CA PRO A 6 25.09 23.28 11.66
C PRO A 6 24.63 21.97 11.02
N SER A 7 23.71 21.29 11.68
CA SER A 7 22.99 20.13 11.16
C SER A 7 21.89 20.59 10.18
N ASN A 8 22.24 20.74 8.91
CA ASN A 8 21.28 20.92 7.83
C ASN A 8 21.11 19.60 7.07
N ALA A 9 20.37 18.66 7.65
CA ALA A 9 19.82 17.55 6.89
C ALA A 9 18.58 18.04 6.11
N PRO A 10 18.52 17.94 4.78
CA PRO A 10 17.32 18.27 4.04
C PRO A 10 16.21 17.30 4.43
N LYS A 11 15.14 17.81 5.02
CA LYS A 11 13.89 17.08 5.22
C LYS A 11 13.39 16.70 3.82
N LYS A 12 13.64 15.47 3.37
CA LYS A 12 12.98 14.89 2.19
C LYS A 12 11.50 14.78 2.51
N GLY A 13 10.74 15.81 2.15
CA GLY A 13 9.28 15.74 2.13
C GLY A 13 8.89 14.62 1.15
N LEU A 14 7.87 13.85 1.52
CA LEU A 14 7.22 12.88 0.63
C LEU A 14 7.02 13.54 -0.75
N SER A 15 7.44 12.86 -1.83
CA SER A 15 7.29 13.39 -3.17
C SER A 15 5.81 13.68 -3.42
N THR A 16 5.50 14.72 -4.20
CA THR A 16 4.13 15.11 -4.56
C THR A 16 3.32 13.92 -5.08
N LEU A 17 3.97 13.01 -5.80
CA LEU A 17 3.39 11.78 -6.33
C LEU A 17 2.88 10.84 -5.20
N VAL A 18 3.63 10.70 -4.10
CA VAL A 18 3.20 9.89 -2.93
C VAL A 18 2.03 10.56 -2.20
N LYS A 19 2.00 11.90 -2.13
CA LYS A 19 0.86 12.63 -1.55
C LYS A 19 -0.39 12.50 -2.41
N VAL A 20 -0.26 12.53 -3.74
CA VAL A 20 -1.36 12.31 -4.68
C VAL A 20 -1.84 10.86 -4.62
N LEU A 21 -0.94 9.87 -4.57
CA LEU A 21 -1.29 8.45 -4.39
C LEU A 21 -1.99 8.18 -3.07
N LEU A 22 -1.53 8.79 -1.97
CA LEU A 22 -2.23 8.73 -0.66
C LEU A 22 -3.61 9.40 -0.74
N GLY A 23 -3.72 10.55 -1.40
CA GLY A 23 -5.00 11.24 -1.60
C GLY A 23 -5.97 10.42 -2.46
N CYS A 24 -5.50 9.84 -3.58
CA CYS A 24 -6.31 8.96 -4.44
C CYS A 24 -6.64 7.62 -3.78
N GLY A 25 -5.73 7.04 -3.01
CA GLY A 25 -5.99 5.82 -2.25
C GLY A 25 -7.11 6.03 -1.22
N VAL A 26 -7.13 7.16 -0.55
CA VAL A 26 -8.23 7.54 0.37
C VAL A 26 -9.53 7.75 -0.39
N LEU A 27 -9.50 8.38 -1.58
CA LEU A 27 -10.69 8.59 -2.42
C LEU A 27 -11.25 7.27 -2.98
N LEU A 28 -10.39 6.31 -3.36
CA LEU A 28 -10.80 4.98 -3.80
C LEU A 28 -11.37 4.16 -2.65
N LEU A 29 -10.75 4.22 -1.46
CA LEU A 29 -11.29 3.57 -0.25
C LEU A 29 -12.61 4.18 0.20
N LEU A 30 -12.78 5.50 0.08
CA LEU A 30 -14.05 6.17 0.34
C LEU A 30 -15.09 5.86 -0.76
N GLY A 31 -14.68 5.73 -2.02
CA GLY A 31 -15.57 5.37 -3.14
C GLY A 31 -16.11 3.95 -3.04
N VAL A 32 -15.25 2.98 -2.76
CA VAL A 32 -15.63 1.57 -2.62
C VAL A 32 -16.29 1.29 -1.26
N GLY A 33 -15.81 1.94 -0.18
CA GLY A 33 -16.38 1.79 1.17
C GLY A 33 -17.68 2.55 1.39
N SER A 34 -17.94 3.65 0.67
CA SER A 34 -19.13 4.48 0.88
C SER A 34 -20.42 3.88 0.29
N CYS A 35 -20.34 2.89 -0.59
CA CYS A 35 -21.53 2.14 -1.01
C CYS A 35 -22.30 1.51 0.17
N PHE A 36 -21.65 1.23 1.29
CA PHE A 36 -22.29 0.63 2.47
C PHE A 36 -22.72 1.62 3.57
N VAL A 37 -22.10 2.79 3.68
CA VAL A 37 -22.37 3.73 4.79
C VAL A 37 -23.22 4.91 4.37
N VAL A 38 -23.17 5.31 3.10
CA VAL A 38 -23.95 6.45 2.57
C VAL A 38 -25.42 6.13 2.37
N SER A 39 -25.81 4.85 2.34
CA SER A 39 -27.21 4.43 2.19
C SER A 39 -28.14 4.92 3.31
N GLY A 40 -27.61 5.25 4.49
CA GLY A 40 -28.45 5.62 5.64
C GLY A 40 -28.66 7.13 5.85
N TYR A 41 -27.72 7.96 5.46
CA TYR A 41 -27.75 9.39 5.83
C TYR A 41 -28.27 10.32 4.72
N PHE A 42 -28.08 9.96 3.44
CA PHE A 42 -28.52 10.78 2.29
C PHE A 42 -29.94 10.51 1.79
N LEU A 43 -30.63 9.50 2.32
CA LEU A 43 -31.98 9.10 1.91
C LEU A 43 -33.08 10.14 2.19
N LYS A 44 -32.81 11.25 2.85
CA LYS A 44 -33.86 12.24 3.18
C LYS A 44 -33.95 13.50 2.29
N LYS A 45 -32.98 13.77 1.41
CA LYS A 45 -32.99 15.02 0.60
C LYS A 45 -32.54 14.97 -0.86
N GLY A 46 -32.25 13.81 -1.44
CA GLY A 46 -31.62 13.75 -2.76
C GLY A 46 -31.99 12.58 -3.68
N VAL A 47 -33.14 11.96 -3.48
CA VAL A 47 -33.53 10.70 -4.14
C VAL A 47 -33.44 10.76 -5.68
N ASN A 48 -33.82 11.85 -6.32
CA ASN A 48 -33.85 11.93 -7.79
C ASN A 48 -32.48 12.04 -8.45
N LYS A 49 -31.45 12.59 -7.76
CA LYS A 49 -30.09 12.67 -8.29
C LYS A 49 -29.31 11.38 -8.10
N LEU A 50 -29.60 10.64 -7.02
CA LEU A 50 -28.99 9.32 -6.79
C LEU A 50 -29.52 8.27 -7.77
N GLU A 51 -30.79 8.33 -8.13
CA GLU A 51 -31.39 7.37 -9.07
C GLU A 51 -30.84 7.55 -10.49
N SER A 52 -30.61 8.80 -10.94
CA SER A 52 -29.96 9.07 -12.22
C SER A 52 -28.49 8.64 -12.22
N PHE A 53 -27.76 8.83 -11.12
CA PHE A 53 -26.39 8.40 -10.97
C PHE A 53 -26.28 6.87 -10.92
N ALA A 54 -27.20 6.18 -10.24
CA ALA A 54 -27.24 4.72 -10.22
C ALA A 54 -27.50 4.13 -11.62
N LYS A 55 -28.41 4.70 -12.39
CA LYS A 55 -28.66 4.31 -13.79
C LYS A 55 -27.45 4.56 -14.68
N GLU A 56 -26.72 5.64 -14.46
CA GLU A 56 -25.51 5.94 -15.21
C GLU A 56 -24.37 4.97 -14.85
N MET A 57 -24.24 4.60 -13.58
CA MET A 57 -23.30 3.55 -13.13
C MET A 57 -23.57 2.20 -13.81
N GLU A 58 -24.84 1.87 -14.09
CA GLU A 58 -25.18 0.64 -14.80
C GLU A 58 -24.92 0.73 -16.31
N SER A 59 -25.17 1.90 -16.92
CA SER A 59 -25.09 2.07 -18.38
C SER A 59 -23.70 2.48 -18.86
N ASN A 60 -22.99 3.33 -18.12
CA ASN A 60 -21.63 3.79 -18.42
C ASN A 60 -20.85 4.06 -17.12
N PRO A 61 -20.30 3.01 -16.50
CA PRO A 61 -19.62 3.14 -15.22
C PRO A 61 -18.31 3.94 -15.28
N ASP A 62 -17.63 3.98 -16.43
CA ASP A 62 -16.41 4.76 -16.60
C ASP A 62 -16.75 6.26 -16.56
N ALA A 63 -17.81 6.69 -17.24
CA ALA A 63 -18.31 8.04 -17.16
C ALA A 63 -18.79 8.41 -15.74
N ALA A 64 -19.47 7.49 -15.06
CA ALA A 64 -19.91 7.68 -13.69
C ALA A 64 -18.72 7.79 -12.73
N ALA A 65 -17.65 7.01 -12.94
CA ALA A 65 -16.42 7.09 -12.16
C ALA A 65 -15.73 8.46 -12.32
N VAL A 66 -15.64 8.98 -13.55
CA VAL A 66 -15.08 10.32 -13.81
C VAL A 66 -15.90 11.40 -13.10
N ARG A 67 -17.23 11.34 -13.16
CA ARG A 67 -18.10 12.30 -12.47
C ARG A 67 -18.00 12.22 -10.95
N ALA A 68 -17.89 11.03 -10.41
CA ALA A 68 -17.66 10.84 -8.97
C ALA A 68 -16.28 11.40 -8.55
N ALA A 69 -15.24 11.13 -9.35
CA ALA A 69 -13.90 11.69 -9.13
C ALA A 69 -13.91 13.22 -9.23
N GLU A 70 -14.61 13.79 -10.23
CA GLU A 70 -14.77 15.24 -10.38
C GLU A 70 -15.41 15.88 -9.15
N LEU A 71 -16.50 15.28 -8.64
CA LEU A 71 -17.17 15.78 -7.45
C LEU A 71 -16.25 15.74 -6.21
N ALA A 72 -15.51 14.66 -6.03
CA ALA A 72 -14.57 14.49 -4.93
C ALA A 72 -13.39 15.48 -5.03
N LEU A 73 -12.85 15.67 -6.24
CA LEU A 73 -11.73 16.59 -6.49
C LEU A 73 -12.12 18.06 -6.28
N ARG A 74 -13.37 18.44 -6.57
CA ARG A 74 -13.91 19.79 -6.29
C ARG A 74 -13.97 20.10 -4.79
N LEU A 75 -14.00 19.09 -3.94
CA LEU A 75 -13.95 19.26 -2.47
C LEU A 75 -12.54 19.52 -1.94
N ASN A 76 -11.52 19.31 -2.77
CA ASN A 76 -10.13 19.56 -2.38
C ASN A 76 -9.70 20.98 -2.80
N PRO A 77 -9.46 21.90 -1.83
CA PRO A 77 -9.12 23.29 -2.14
C PRO A 77 -7.74 23.48 -2.76
N GLU A 78 -6.86 22.47 -2.68
CA GLU A 78 -5.49 22.51 -3.22
C GLU A 78 -5.40 22.13 -4.69
N LEU A 79 -6.50 21.63 -5.28
CA LEU A 79 -6.54 21.17 -6.66
C LEU A 79 -7.52 22.03 -7.50
N ASP A 80 -7.16 22.21 -8.77
CA ASP A 80 -8.05 22.75 -9.82
C ASP A 80 -8.30 21.67 -10.87
N ILE A 81 -9.55 21.47 -11.27
CA ILE A 81 -9.88 20.62 -12.41
C ILE A 81 -9.60 21.41 -13.69
N VAL A 82 -8.64 20.94 -14.48
CA VAL A 82 -8.24 21.56 -15.76
C VAL A 82 -9.15 21.08 -16.88
N SER A 83 -9.42 19.77 -16.92
CA SER A 83 -10.32 19.17 -17.90
C SER A 83 -10.97 17.90 -17.32
N SER A 84 -12.16 17.59 -17.80
CA SER A 84 -12.89 16.37 -17.48
C SER A 84 -13.60 15.88 -18.73
N SER A 85 -13.38 14.63 -19.11
CA SER A 85 -14.02 13.95 -20.24
C SER A 85 -14.60 12.62 -19.79
N PRO A 86 -15.85 12.60 -19.32
CA PRO A 86 -16.51 11.36 -18.90
C PRO A 86 -16.59 10.30 -20.00
N GLU A 87 -16.75 10.72 -21.26
CA GLU A 87 -16.81 9.80 -22.40
C GLU A 87 -15.47 9.13 -22.71
N ALA A 88 -14.35 9.85 -22.48
CA ALA A 88 -13.00 9.34 -22.64
C ALA A 88 -12.42 8.72 -21.35
N GLY A 89 -13.21 8.65 -20.27
CA GLY A 89 -12.75 8.13 -18.99
C GLY A 89 -11.64 8.95 -18.34
N THR A 90 -11.43 10.24 -18.70
CA THR A 90 -10.27 11.02 -18.25
C THR A 90 -10.65 12.24 -17.42
N ILE A 91 -9.80 12.58 -16.45
CA ILE A 91 -9.86 13.83 -15.70
C ILE A 91 -8.45 14.36 -15.44
N THR A 92 -8.22 15.64 -15.73
CA THR A 92 -6.94 16.31 -15.49
C THR A 92 -7.11 17.34 -14.39
N VAL A 93 -6.25 17.28 -13.40
CA VAL A 93 -6.18 18.23 -12.29
C VAL A 93 -4.84 18.93 -12.26
N ARG A 94 -4.81 20.14 -11.71
CA ARG A 94 -3.59 20.91 -11.44
C ARG A 94 -3.46 21.16 -9.96
N GLU A 95 -2.29 20.86 -9.40
CA GLU A 95 -1.93 21.25 -8.04
C GLU A 95 -1.64 22.76 -7.98
N LYS A 96 -2.38 23.53 -7.19
CA LYS A 96 -2.24 25.00 -7.10
C LYS A 96 -0.86 25.43 -6.62
N ALA A 97 -0.28 24.67 -5.68
CA ALA A 97 1.01 25.03 -5.07
C ALA A 97 2.18 24.89 -6.02
N THR A 98 2.16 23.93 -6.95
CA THR A 98 3.28 23.62 -7.84
C THR A 98 2.99 23.90 -9.30
N GLY A 99 1.72 24.09 -9.68
CA GLY A 99 1.27 24.19 -11.05
C GLY A 99 1.35 22.87 -11.84
N LYS A 100 1.71 21.76 -11.19
CA LYS A 100 1.81 20.44 -11.83
C LYS A 100 0.45 19.91 -12.22
N GLU A 101 0.36 19.39 -13.44
CA GLU A 101 -0.83 18.72 -13.95
C GLU A 101 -0.70 17.20 -13.82
N VAL A 102 -1.80 16.56 -13.46
CA VAL A 102 -1.93 15.11 -13.34
C VAL A 102 -3.20 14.69 -14.05
N THR A 103 -3.09 13.75 -14.98
CA THR A 103 -4.22 13.16 -15.69
C THR A 103 -4.47 11.75 -15.17
N PHE A 104 -5.71 11.49 -14.79
CA PHE A 104 -6.22 10.17 -14.43
C PHE A 104 -6.97 9.61 -15.63
N ASN A 105 -6.63 8.40 -16.04
CA ASN A 105 -7.38 7.62 -17.01
C ASN A 105 -8.12 6.50 -16.27
N LEU A 106 -9.43 6.54 -16.30
CA LEU A 106 -10.35 5.65 -15.58
C LEU A 106 -11.12 4.75 -16.55
N GLU A 107 -10.68 4.65 -17.83
CA GLU A 107 -11.37 3.90 -18.90
C GLU A 107 -11.61 2.43 -18.54
N ASP A 108 -10.69 1.81 -17.79
CA ASP A 108 -10.76 0.41 -17.38
C ASP A 108 -11.11 0.21 -15.90
N ILE A 109 -11.69 1.20 -15.24
CA ILE A 109 -11.92 1.16 -13.79
C ILE A 109 -12.82 -0.01 -13.35
N ARG A 110 -13.72 -0.46 -14.22
CA ARG A 110 -14.56 -1.66 -13.98
C ARG A 110 -13.75 -2.93 -13.81
N SER A 111 -12.62 -3.02 -14.51
CA SER A 111 -11.67 -4.13 -14.40
C SER A 111 -10.66 -3.91 -13.27
N GLY A 112 -10.84 -2.87 -12.45
CA GLY A 112 -9.89 -2.50 -11.41
C GLY A 112 -8.62 -1.84 -11.95
N ARG A 113 -8.59 -1.42 -13.21
CA ARG A 113 -7.40 -0.82 -13.83
C ARG A 113 -7.61 0.66 -14.11
N PHE A 114 -6.59 1.46 -13.81
CA PHE A 114 -6.53 2.85 -14.20
C PHE A 114 -5.07 3.31 -14.33
N SER A 115 -4.84 4.43 -15.02
CA SER A 115 -3.52 5.03 -15.07
C SER A 115 -3.51 6.48 -14.63
N ILE A 116 -2.35 6.92 -14.16
CA ILE A 116 -2.09 8.29 -13.70
C ILE A 116 -0.90 8.81 -14.48
N LYS A 117 -1.08 9.89 -15.24
CA LYS A 117 -0.03 10.53 -16.00
C LYS A 117 0.32 11.90 -15.43
N SER A 118 1.62 12.14 -15.21
CA SER A 118 2.16 13.42 -14.74
C SER A 118 3.43 13.78 -15.53
N GLY A 119 3.31 14.69 -16.50
CA GLY A 119 4.37 14.94 -17.46
C GLY A 119 4.64 13.71 -18.33
N ASP A 120 5.92 13.30 -18.40
CA ASP A 120 6.34 12.11 -19.14
C ASP A 120 6.25 10.80 -18.32
N GLN A 121 5.88 10.90 -17.05
CA GLN A 121 5.74 9.73 -16.16
C GLN A 121 4.31 9.21 -16.20
N GLU A 122 4.17 7.91 -16.41
CA GLU A 122 2.89 7.21 -16.34
C GLU A 122 2.98 6.09 -15.29
N THR A 123 1.93 5.98 -14.48
CA THR A 123 1.79 4.96 -13.44
C THR A 123 0.50 4.20 -13.70
N HIS A 124 0.61 2.89 -13.83
CA HIS A 124 -0.52 1.99 -13.98
C HIS A 124 -0.87 1.38 -12.63
N VAL A 125 -2.15 1.30 -12.34
CA VAL A 125 -2.69 0.69 -11.12
C VAL A 125 -3.68 -0.38 -11.52
N ASP A 126 -3.43 -1.60 -11.05
CA ASP A 126 -4.30 -2.75 -11.19
C ASP A 126 -4.79 -3.18 -9.80
N ILE A 127 -6.11 -3.26 -9.63
CA ILE A 127 -6.76 -3.69 -8.39
C ILE A 127 -7.54 -4.96 -8.70
N ASP A 128 -7.20 -6.06 -8.04
CA ASP A 128 -7.97 -7.30 -8.05
C ASP A 128 -8.74 -7.42 -6.73
N ALA A 129 -10.03 -7.15 -6.78
CA ALA A 129 -10.93 -7.28 -5.64
C ALA A 129 -11.51 -8.69 -5.48
N SER A 130 -11.24 -9.61 -6.44
CA SER A 130 -11.86 -10.94 -6.52
C SER A 130 -11.16 -12.00 -5.66
N ALA A 131 -9.98 -11.69 -5.10
CA ALA A 131 -9.24 -12.66 -4.29
C ALA A 131 -10.02 -13.02 -3.01
N GLU A 132 -10.27 -14.29 -2.80
CA GLU A 132 -10.97 -14.84 -1.62
C GLU A 132 -10.35 -14.42 -0.27
N ASN A 133 -9.13 -13.90 -0.29
CA ASN A 133 -8.33 -13.50 0.87
C ASN A 133 -8.06 -11.99 0.97
N GLY A 134 -8.89 -11.13 0.37
CA GLY A 134 -8.83 -9.70 0.64
C GLY A 134 -8.27 -8.80 -0.47
N GLY A 135 -8.17 -9.30 -1.69
CA GLY A 135 -7.78 -8.49 -2.86
C GLY A 135 -6.29 -8.16 -2.96
N SER A 136 -5.87 -7.73 -4.13
CA SER A 136 -4.50 -7.25 -4.38
C SER A 136 -4.49 -5.94 -5.17
N MET A 137 -3.44 -5.16 -5.01
CA MET A 137 -3.18 -3.95 -5.77
C MET A 137 -1.75 -3.98 -6.30
N LYS A 138 -1.60 -3.78 -7.60
CA LYS A 138 -0.31 -3.65 -8.27
C LYS A 138 -0.16 -2.26 -8.85
N VAL A 139 0.93 -1.60 -8.54
CA VAL A 139 1.29 -0.26 -9.04
C VAL A 139 2.58 -0.39 -9.84
N THR A 140 2.54 -0.04 -11.12
CA THR A 140 3.68 -0.14 -12.03
C THR A 140 4.01 1.24 -12.61
N SER A 141 5.29 1.61 -12.57
CA SER A 141 5.82 2.86 -13.15
C SER A 141 7.20 2.60 -13.76
N ASP A 142 7.80 3.63 -14.36
CA ASP A 142 9.19 3.64 -14.82
C ASP A 142 10.22 3.43 -13.70
N GLN A 143 9.83 3.66 -12.45
CA GLN A 143 10.68 3.47 -11.26
C GLN A 143 10.65 2.04 -10.72
N GLY A 144 9.65 1.24 -11.11
CA GLY A 144 9.47 -0.13 -10.65
C GLY A 144 8.01 -0.52 -10.43
N THR A 145 7.85 -1.65 -9.76
CA THR A 145 6.54 -2.23 -9.44
C THR A 145 6.39 -2.40 -7.94
N ALA A 146 5.24 -2.01 -7.41
CA ALA A 146 4.84 -2.30 -6.04
C ALA A 146 3.56 -3.14 -6.06
N THR A 147 3.52 -4.20 -5.28
CA THR A 147 2.35 -5.09 -5.15
C THR A 147 1.97 -5.21 -3.68
N PHE A 148 0.68 -5.11 -3.40
CA PHE A 148 0.12 -5.13 -2.05
C PHE A 148 -1.08 -6.08 -2.01
N GLY A 149 -1.32 -6.72 -0.86
CA GLY A 149 -2.54 -7.48 -0.61
C GLY A 149 -2.31 -8.97 -0.36
N ALA A 150 -3.38 -9.67 -0.04
CA ALA A 150 -3.37 -11.10 0.21
C ALA A 150 -3.09 -11.86 -1.08
N GLY A 151 -2.05 -12.70 -1.07
CA GLY A 151 -1.67 -13.50 -2.22
C GLY A 151 -0.84 -12.78 -3.29
N SER A 152 -0.34 -11.57 -3.02
CA SER A 152 0.50 -10.80 -3.94
C SER A 152 1.92 -11.36 -4.14
N GLY A 153 2.10 -12.64 -4.00
CA GLY A 153 3.36 -13.37 -4.21
C GLY A 153 3.73 -14.25 -3.01
N ALA A 154 4.76 -15.05 -3.18
CA ALA A 154 5.37 -15.81 -2.09
C ALA A 154 6.50 -14.99 -1.45
N ALA A 155 6.74 -15.21 -0.17
CA ALA A 155 7.98 -14.77 0.45
C ALA A 155 9.18 -15.32 -0.34
N PRO A 156 10.30 -14.59 -0.44
CA PRO A 156 11.49 -15.12 -1.11
C PRO A 156 11.93 -16.46 -0.52
N ASP A 157 12.36 -17.39 -1.37
CA ASP A 157 12.73 -18.75 -0.98
C ASP A 157 13.86 -18.82 0.07
N TRP A 158 14.67 -17.75 0.16
CA TRP A 158 15.73 -17.66 1.16
C TRP A 158 15.22 -17.32 2.56
N ILE A 159 13.98 -16.88 2.71
CA ILE A 159 13.36 -16.62 4.01
C ILE A 159 12.70 -17.92 4.50
N PRO A 160 13.12 -18.47 5.64
CA PRO A 160 12.55 -19.69 6.16
C PRO A 160 11.06 -19.57 6.44
N SER A 161 10.28 -20.59 6.08
CA SER A 161 8.88 -20.70 6.49
C SER A 161 8.82 -21.28 7.91
N TYR A 162 8.05 -20.64 8.80
CA TYR A 162 7.81 -21.18 10.14
C TYR A 162 6.74 -22.28 10.08
N PRO A 163 7.04 -23.51 10.60
CA PRO A 163 6.10 -24.62 10.51
C PRO A 163 4.77 -24.35 11.21
N GLY A 164 3.66 -24.61 10.51
CA GLY A 164 2.31 -24.44 11.05
C GLY A 164 1.84 -23.01 11.22
N ALA A 165 2.64 -22.01 10.85
CA ALA A 165 2.21 -20.62 10.88
C ALA A 165 1.43 -20.22 9.64
N ARG A 166 0.55 -19.23 9.82
CA ARG A 166 -0.13 -18.54 8.73
C ARG A 166 0.67 -17.31 8.33
N THR A 167 0.82 -17.12 7.02
CA THR A 167 1.46 -15.92 6.46
C THR A 167 0.42 -15.08 5.73
N ASP A 168 0.36 -13.80 6.05
CA ASP A 168 -0.64 -12.87 5.53
C ASP A 168 0.03 -11.53 5.10
N GLY A 169 -0.70 -10.77 4.29
CA GLY A 169 -0.41 -9.36 4.07
C GLY A 169 0.93 -9.08 3.38
N LEU A 170 1.28 -9.87 2.36
CA LEU A 170 2.51 -9.63 1.61
C LEU A 170 2.44 -8.30 0.86
N ALA A 171 3.46 -7.48 1.04
CA ALA A 171 3.74 -6.30 0.23
C ALA A 171 5.14 -6.46 -0.38
N THR A 172 5.27 -6.22 -1.69
CA THR A 172 6.56 -6.27 -2.39
C THR A 172 6.78 -5.02 -3.23
N ILE A 173 8.02 -4.56 -3.27
CA ILE A 173 8.44 -3.44 -4.12
C ILE A 173 9.68 -3.91 -4.88
N GLU A 174 9.63 -3.82 -6.19
CA GLU A 174 10.75 -4.10 -7.08
C GLU A 174 11.15 -2.82 -7.81
N SER A 175 12.37 -2.37 -7.62
CA SER A 175 12.89 -1.14 -8.23
C SER A 175 14.38 -1.30 -8.54
N ARG A 176 14.77 -1.04 -9.78
CA ARG A 176 16.17 -1.06 -10.23
C ARG A 176 16.95 -2.34 -9.87
N GLY A 177 16.25 -3.48 -9.87
CA GLY A 177 16.83 -4.77 -9.52
C GLY A 177 16.89 -5.05 -8.00
N GLU A 178 16.56 -4.09 -7.15
CA GLU A 178 16.37 -4.32 -5.72
C GLU A 178 14.93 -4.75 -5.45
N ARG A 179 14.77 -5.78 -4.62
CA ARG A 179 13.48 -6.26 -4.14
C ARG A 179 13.38 -6.04 -2.64
N SER A 180 12.30 -5.45 -2.19
CA SER A 180 11.97 -5.32 -0.77
C SER A 180 10.53 -5.73 -0.52
N GLY A 181 10.23 -6.11 0.72
CA GLY A 181 8.86 -6.47 1.05
C GLY A 181 8.66 -6.70 2.54
N SER A 182 7.41 -6.96 2.88
CA SER A 182 7.02 -7.32 4.23
C SER A 182 5.80 -8.22 4.24
N PHE A 183 5.70 -9.05 5.26
CA PHE A 183 4.55 -9.93 5.52
C PHE A 183 4.42 -10.20 7.01
N THR A 184 3.25 -10.68 7.41
CA THR A 184 2.97 -11.06 8.79
C THR A 184 2.96 -12.58 8.93
N VAL A 185 3.59 -13.08 9.98
CA VAL A 185 3.55 -14.48 10.40
C VAL A 185 2.76 -14.59 11.70
N SER A 186 1.76 -15.45 11.73
CA SER A 186 0.91 -15.70 12.90
C SER A 186 1.04 -17.15 13.36
N THR A 187 1.33 -17.37 14.64
CA THR A 187 1.46 -18.71 15.26
C THR A 187 0.97 -18.70 16.70
N SER A 188 0.61 -19.88 17.22
CA SER A 188 0.31 -20.08 18.65
C SER A 188 1.56 -20.17 19.53
N ASP A 189 2.73 -20.35 18.94
CA ASP A 189 3.99 -20.46 19.68
C ASP A 189 4.41 -19.11 20.27
N ALA A 190 5.18 -19.14 21.35
CA ALA A 190 5.70 -17.94 21.98
C ALA A 190 6.69 -17.19 21.05
N PRO A 191 6.77 -15.84 21.14
CA PRO A 191 7.67 -15.03 20.30
C PRO A 191 9.12 -15.49 20.32
N ASP A 192 9.60 -15.96 21.48
CA ASP A 192 10.97 -16.44 21.64
C ASP A 192 11.24 -17.73 20.85
N LEU A 193 10.28 -18.65 20.78
CA LEU A 193 10.39 -19.87 19.98
C LEU A 193 10.42 -19.55 18.48
N LEU A 194 9.53 -18.65 18.04
CA LEU A 194 9.51 -18.19 16.66
C LEU A 194 10.85 -17.54 16.28
N LEU A 195 11.35 -16.62 17.08
CA LEU A 195 12.62 -15.92 16.80
C LEU A 195 13.82 -16.88 16.87
N ALA A 196 13.83 -17.86 17.78
CA ALA A 196 14.89 -18.86 17.86
C ALA A 196 14.95 -19.74 16.60
N TYR A 197 13.80 -20.12 16.07
CA TYR A 197 13.74 -20.86 14.80
C TYR A 197 14.34 -20.08 13.63
N PHE A 198 13.93 -18.80 13.47
CA PHE A 198 14.49 -17.96 12.42
C PHE A 198 15.98 -17.73 12.60
N GLU A 199 16.44 -17.53 13.83
CA GLU A 199 17.87 -17.38 14.14
C GLU A 199 18.68 -18.60 13.69
N GLU A 200 18.23 -19.81 14.05
CA GLU A 200 18.90 -21.06 13.66
C GLU A 200 18.97 -21.19 12.13
N LYS A 201 17.83 -21.02 11.45
CA LYS A 201 17.75 -21.21 9.99
C LYS A 201 18.54 -20.16 9.22
N LEU A 202 18.50 -18.91 9.65
CA LEU A 202 19.23 -17.82 8.99
C LEU A 202 20.74 -17.93 9.23
N LYS A 203 21.20 -18.34 10.42
CA LYS A 203 22.62 -18.66 10.68
C LYS A 203 23.10 -19.81 9.81
N ALA A 204 22.29 -20.86 9.67
CA ALA A 204 22.60 -21.98 8.77
C ALA A 204 22.66 -21.54 7.30
N GLY A 205 21.91 -20.51 6.92
CA GLY A 205 21.92 -19.85 5.60
C GLY A 205 23.07 -18.85 5.40
N GLY A 206 23.98 -18.70 6.36
CA GLY A 206 25.16 -17.81 6.26
C GLY A 206 24.88 -16.35 6.61
N PHE A 207 23.78 -16.05 7.30
CA PHE A 207 23.49 -14.70 7.78
C PHE A 207 24.19 -14.41 9.12
N GLU A 208 24.63 -13.18 9.31
CA GLU A 208 24.91 -12.63 10.63
C GLU A 208 23.59 -12.27 11.30
N VAL A 209 23.31 -12.87 12.47
CA VAL A 209 22.02 -12.73 13.14
C VAL A 209 22.19 -12.13 14.53
N GLN A 210 21.40 -11.10 14.83
CA GLN A 210 21.27 -10.49 16.15
C GLN A 210 19.83 -10.62 16.61
N ARG A 211 19.63 -11.08 17.85
CA ARG A 211 18.31 -11.24 18.47
C ARG A 211 18.26 -10.51 19.81
N ALA A 212 17.16 -9.83 20.06
CA ALA A 212 16.83 -9.25 21.36
C ALA A 212 15.41 -9.66 21.75
N THR A 213 15.21 -10.07 22.99
CA THR A 213 13.90 -10.41 23.54
C THR A 213 13.64 -9.60 24.80
N LEU A 214 12.39 -9.22 24.99
CA LEU A 214 11.92 -8.45 26.12
C LEU A 214 10.65 -9.10 26.67
N SER A 215 10.56 -9.24 27.99
CA SER A 215 9.34 -9.64 28.66
C SER A 215 9.01 -8.59 29.73
N VAL A 216 7.85 -7.95 29.59
CA VAL A 216 7.36 -6.94 30.52
C VAL A 216 5.95 -7.32 30.91
N ASP A 217 5.68 -7.45 32.21
CA ASP A 217 4.37 -7.78 32.79
C ASP A 217 3.70 -9.03 32.18
N GLY A 218 4.52 -10.02 31.80
CA GLY A 218 4.03 -11.25 31.16
C GLY A 218 3.79 -11.14 29.65
N ALA A 219 3.91 -9.95 29.06
CA ALA A 219 3.89 -9.77 27.61
C ALA A 219 5.29 -10.01 27.03
N ALA A 220 5.41 -11.06 26.21
CA ALA A 220 6.65 -11.38 25.53
C ALA A 220 6.72 -10.70 24.17
N SER A 221 7.87 -10.11 23.86
CA SER A 221 8.14 -9.52 22.55
C SER A 221 9.62 -9.68 22.22
N GLY A 222 9.98 -9.52 20.94
CA GLY A 222 11.38 -9.57 20.55
C GLY A 222 11.59 -9.13 19.11
N THR A 223 12.84 -8.91 18.80
CA THR A 223 13.32 -8.54 17.47
C THR A 223 14.46 -9.44 17.04
N LEU A 224 14.56 -9.67 15.73
CA LEU A 224 15.65 -10.34 15.09
C LEU A 224 16.07 -9.53 13.87
N SER A 225 17.36 -9.31 13.72
CA SER A 225 17.96 -8.72 12.52
C SER A 225 18.95 -9.71 11.94
N ALA A 226 18.86 -9.96 10.64
CA ALA A 226 19.75 -10.86 9.92
C ALA A 226 20.29 -10.15 8.68
N THR A 227 21.59 -10.19 8.48
CA THR A 227 22.28 -9.48 7.40
C THR A 227 23.24 -10.43 6.68
N SER A 228 23.25 -10.37 5.35
CA SER A 228 24.24 -10.96 4.49
C SER A 228 24.72 -9.94 3.46
N GLU A 229 25.62 -10.31 2.56
CA GLU A 229 26.17 -9.38 1.56
C GLU A 229 25.09 -8.68 0.72
N LYS A 230 24.03 -9.42 0.34
CA LYS A 230 22.97 -8.92 -0.56
C LYS A 230 21.59 -8.86 0.08
N ARG A 231 21.42 -9.38 1.29
CA ARG A 231 20.10 -9.59 1.89
C ARG A 231 20.05 -9.09 3.32
N ASN A 232 18.96 -8.42 3.65
CA ASN A 232 18.66 -8.04 5.03
C ASN A 232 17.26 -8.53 5.39
N LEU A 233 17.11 -8.99 6.62
CA LEU A 233 15.83 -9.38 7.20
C LEU A 233 15.68 -8.75 8.58
N SER A 234 14.49 -8.27 8.88
CA SER A 234 14.10 -7.81 10.21
C SER A 234 12.80 -8.49 10.61
N ILE A 235 12.73 -9.03 11.80
CA ILE A 235 11.53 -9.63 12.38
C ILE A 235 11.24 -8.92 13.68
N THR A 236 9.99 -8.46 13.85
CA THR A 236 9.48 -7.96 15.12
C THR A 236 8.31 -8.84 15.52
N ALA A 237 8.41 -9.54 16.63
CA ALA A 237 7.40 -10.47 17.13
C ALA A 237 6.85 -10.02 18.48
N ALA A 238 5.54 -10.14 18.67
CA ALA A 238 4.88 -9.86 19.94
C ALA A 238 3.74 -10.85 20.18
N ALA A 239 3.55 -11.26 21.44
CA ALA A 239 2.40 -12.02 21.86
C ALA A 239 1.19 -11.09 22.04
N GLN A 240 0.06 -11.45 21.42
CA GLN A 240 -1.20 -10.75 21.54
C GLN A 240 -2.35 -11.76 21.66
N GLU A 241 -3.08 -11.74 22.75
CA GLU A 241 -4.26 -12.59 22.97
C GLU A 241 -4.02 -14.10 22.71
N GLY A 242 -2.87 -14.63 23.17
CA GLY A 242 -2.53 -16.05 23.03
C GLY A 242 -2.00 -16.45 21.65
N THR A 243 -1.78 -15.49 20.78
CA THR A 243 -1.20 -15.66 19.45
C THR A 243 0.04 -14.78 19.31
N THR A 244 1.12 -15.29 18.73
CA THR A 244 2.27 -14.47 18.34
C THR A 244 2.04 -13.93 16.95
N GLN A 245 2.16 -12.61 16.81
CA GLN A 245 2.23 -11.93 15.53
C GLN A 245 3.64 -11.41 15.29
N ALA A 246 4.19 -11.73 14.13
CA ALA A 246 5.50 -11.26 13.72
C ALA A 246 5.43 -10.55 12.37
N LEU A 247 5.89 -9.30 12.34
CA LEU A 247 6.15 -8.57 11.10
C LEU A 247 7.54 -8.94 10.61
N VAL A 248 7.61 -9.48 9.42
CA VAL A 248 8.85 -9.80 8.70
C VAL A 248 9.02 -8.76 7.59
N ALA A 249 10.14 -8.04 7.59
CA ALA A 249 10.52 -7.11 6.54
C ALA A 249 11.87 -7.52 5.95
N TYR A 250 12.03 -7.41 4.64
CA TYR A 250 13.24 -7.84 3.95
C TYR A 250 13.65 -6.90 2.82
N THR A 251 14.93 -6.94 2.49
CA THR A 251 15.49 -6.35 1.26
C THR A 251 16.47 -7.32 0.63
N GLU A 252 16.48 -7.36 -0.71
CA GLU A 252 17.39 -8.17 -1.52
C GLU A 252 17.94 -7.31 -2.65
N LYS A 253 19.26 -7.25 -2.76
CA LYS A 253 19.98 -6.54 -3.82
C LYS A 253 20.36 -7.52 -4.93
N PRO A 254 20.55 -7.02 -6.15
CA PRO A 254 20.96 -7.84 -7.29
C PRO A 254 22.34 -8.48 -7.13
#